data_229bd835a202c5ef134298f319e5fa17
#
_entry.id   229bd835a202c5ef134298f319e5fa17
#
_cell.length_a   1.000
_cell.length_b   1.000
_cell.length_c   1.000
_cell.angle_alpha   90.00
_cell.angle_beta   90.00
_cell.angle_gamma   90.00
#
_symmetry.space_group_name_H-M   'P 1'
#
loop_
_entity.id
_entity.type
_entity.pdbx_description
1 polymer ?
#
loop_
_entity_poly.entity_id
_entity_poly.type
_entity_poly.pdbx_seq_one_letter_code
_entity_poly.pdbx_strand_id
1 'polypeptide(L)'
;MLLGEEAMETLSGSHVAVFGLGGVGSWCAEALARTGIGTLTLVDSDAYSVTNINRQSEALWKNTGRAKAVVMAERLKEIHPDIRLYVREELYNAESRDRFFPSGEQPYHFVADCIDLVSCKLDLIQTCREREIPIISSMGTGNKKDASLLRITDLSNTYGDALARVMRKELRARGIEHHTVVFSPEEPIQPLQTETPPPGRRSVPGSLVWVTATAGMLLSQHIVLSLINQK
;
A
#
# COMPACT_ATOMS: atom_id res chain seq x y z
N MET A 1 -21.54 -12.67 -12.88
CA MET A 1 -20.16 -12.22 -12.53
C MET A 1 -19.92 -10.89 -13.25
N LEU A 2 -19.52 -9.81 -12.55
CA LEU A 2 -19.40 -8.48 -13.16
C LEU A 2 -18.21 -8.38 -14.14
N LEU A 3 -17.08 -9.03 -13.83
CA LEU A 3 -15.85 -8.94 -14.63
C LEU A 3 -15.74 -10.01 -15.73
N GLY A 4 -16.54 -11.07 -15.67
CA GLY A 4 -16.49 -12.20 -16.61
C GLY A 4 -15.45 -13.26 -16.24
N GLU A 5 -15.48 -14.42 -16.93
CA GLU A 5 -14.61 -15.58 -16.60
C GLU A 5 -13.15 -15.30 -16.92
N GLU A 6 -12.85 -14.74 -18.08
CA GLU A 6 -11.50 -14.43 -18.55
C GLU A 6 -10.75 -13.49 -17.57
N ALA A 7 -11.45 -12.47 -17.06
CA ALA A 7 -10.90 -11.58 -16.04
C ALA A 7 -10.59 -12.32 -14.74
N MET A 8 -11.47 -13.23 -14.32
CA MET A 8 -11.26 -14.03 -13.12
C MET A 8 -10.10 -15.01 -13.27
N GLU A 9 -9.89 -15.61 -14.44
CA GLU A 9 -8.72 -16.43 -14.74
C GLU A 9 -7.43 -15.59 -14.66
N THR A 10 -7.43 -14.39 -15.25
CA THR A 10 -6.30 -13.46 -15.18
C THR A 10 -5.96 -13.11 -13.73
N LEU A 11 -6.96 -12.76 -12.90
CA LEU A 11 -6.75 -12.42 -11.50
C LEU A 11 -6.26 -13.61 -10.68
N SER A 12 -6.82 -14.80 -10.89
CA SER A 12 -6.38 -16.02 -10.19
C SER A 12 -4.96 -16.44 -10.53
N GLY A 13 -4.50 -16.13 -11.76
CA GLY A 13 -3.11 -16.31 -12.18
C GLY A 13 -2.15 -15.19 -11.75
N SER A 14 -2.67 -14.10 -11.21
CA SER A 14 -1.85 -12.92 -10.89
C SER A 14 -1.19 -13.02 -9.52
N HIS A 15 0.01 -12.44 -9.42
CA HIS A 15 0.79 -12.28 -8.19
C HIS A 15 0.98 -10.79 -7.89
N VAL A 16 0.43 -10.30 -6.80
CA VAL A 16 0.56 -8.91 -6.36
C VAL A 16 1.33 -8.85 -5.04
N ALA A 17 2.27 -7.90 -4.93
CA ALA A 17 2.95 -7.64 -3.66
C ALA A 17 2.38 -6.37 -3.02
N VAL A 18 2.10 -6.43 -1.71
CA VAL A 18 1.65 -5.30 -0.89
C VAL A 18 2.75 -4.98 0.12
N PHE A 19 3.40 -3.84 -0.06
CA PHE A 19 4.45 -3.35 0.82
C PHE A 19 3.86 -2.34 1.81
N GLY A 20 3.87 -2.69 3.10
CA GLY A 20 3.23 -1.97 4.19
C GLY A 20 1.77 -2.40 4.40
N LEU A 21 1.46 -2.94 5.59
CA LEU A 21 0.12 -3.44 5.97
C LEU A 21 -0.52 -2.56 7.07
N GLY A 22 -0.24 -1.26 6.98
CA GLY A 22 -0.85 -0.26 7.85
C GLY A 22 -2.29 0.07 7.47
N GLY A 23 -2.72 1.32 7.76
CA GLY A 23 -4.09 1.79 7.51
C GLY A 23 -4.54 1.74 6.06
N VAL A 24 -3.63 1.79 5.09
CA VAL A 24 -3.94 1.69 3.66
C VAL A 24 -3.76 0.26 3.16
N GLY A 25 -2.59 -0.32 3.40
CA GLY A 25 -2.22 -1.62 2.82
C GLY A 25 -3.03 -2.78 3.36
N SER A 26 -3.50 -2.75 4.61
CA SER A 26 -4.37 -3.80 5.16
C SER A 26 -5.69 -3.90 4.38
N TRP A 27 -6.33 -2.77 4.08
CA TRP A 27 -7.55 -2.73 3.27
C TRP A 27 -7.30 -3.05 1.81
N CYS A 28 -6.15 -2.64 1.26
CA CYS A 28 -5.75 -3.01 -0.10
C CYS A 28 -5.57 -4.53 -0.24
N ALA A 29 -4.85 -5.17 0.68
CA ALA A 29 -4.62 -6.62 0.67
C ALA A 29 -5.95 -7.41 0.79
N GLU A 30 -6.84 -6.99 1.69
CA GLU A 30 -8.16 -7.60 1.83
C GLU A 30 -8.99 -7.46 0.56
N ALA A 31 -9.04 -6.27 -0.05
CA ALA A 31 -9.78 -6.04 -1.28
C ALA A 31 -9.24 -6.88 -2.45
N LEU A 32 -7.92 -7.01 -2.60
CA LEU A 32 -7.29 -7.86 -3.62
C LEU A 32 -7.67 -9.32 -3.45
N ALA A 33 -7.62 -9.86 -2.23
CA ALA A 33 -8.04 -11.24 -1.96
C ALA A 33 -9.53 -11.46 -2.28
N ARG A 34 -10.41 -10.52 -1.91
CA ARG A 34 -11.86 -10.58 -2.20
C ARG A 34 -12.18 -10.50 -3.69
N THR A 35 -11.31 -9.90 -4.49
CA THR A 35 -11.48 -9.80 -5.95
C THR A 35 -10.90 -10.98 -6.72
N GLY A 36 -10.31 -11.97 -6.02
CA GLY A 36 -9.85 -13.21 -6.63
C GLY A 36 -8.40 -13.20 -7.09
N ILE A 37 -7.54 -12.30 -6.59
CA ILE A 37 -6.09 -12.40 -6.82
C ILE A 37 -5.59 -13.72 -6.24
N GLY A 38 -4.94 -14.54 -7.08
CA GLY A 38 -4.53 -15.89 -6.69
C GLY A 38 -3.27 -15.94 -5.81
N THR A 39 -2.40 -14.94 -5.89
CA THR A 39 -1.15 -14.90 -5.09
C THR A 39 -0.90 -13.51 -4.53
N LEU A 40 -0.62 -13.42 -3.23
CA LEU A 40 -0.18 -12.18 -2.59
C LEU A 40 1.14 -12.36 -1.83
N THR A 41 2.05 -11.42 -1.99
CA THR A 41 3.18 -11.21 -1.07
C THR A 41 2.83 -10.09 -0.12
N LEU A 42 2.89 -10.35 1.18
CA LEU A 42 2.56 -9.44 2.27
C LEU A 42 3.84 -9.03 2.99
N VAL A 43 4.20 -7.75 2.94
CA VAL A 43 5.46 -7.25 3.49
C VAL A 43 5.18 -6.18 4.55
N ASP A 44 5.50 -6.49 5.79
CA ASP A 44 5.46 -5.52 6.91
C ASP A 44 6.30 -6.06 8.07
N SER A 45 7.16 -5.24 8.66
CA SER A 45 8.03 -5.61 9.79
C SER A 45 7.41 -5.35 11.16
N ASP A 46 6.26 -4.66 11.21
CA ASP A 46 5.66 -4.21 12.46
C ASP A 46 4.73 -5.27 13.08
N ALA A 47 4.50 -5.10 14.39
CA ALA A 47 3.39 -5.72 15.10
C ALA A 47 2.22 -4.74 15.29
N TYR A 48 1.01 -5.28 15.47
CA TYR A 48 -0.15 -4.48 15.82
C TYR A 48 -0.01 -3.86 17.21
N SER A 49 -0.41 -2.61 17.33
CA SER A 49 -0.54 -1.89 18.60
C SER A 49 -1.96 -1.38 18.80
N VAL A 50 -2.33 -1.07 20.04
CA VAL A 50 -3.65 -0.50 20.37
C VAL A 50 -3.93 0.77 19.57
N THR A 51 -2.89 1.58 19.29
CA THR A 51 -3.01 2.82 18.51
C THR A 51 -3.32 2.60 17.03
N ASN A 52 -3.30 1.36 16.55
CA ASN A 52 -3.64 1.01 15.17
C ASN A 52 -5.12 0.69 14.97
N ILE A 53 -5.87 0.39 16.04
CA ILE A 53 -7.26 -0.10 16.03
C ILE A 53 -8.19 0.85 15.27
N ASN A 54 -7.91 2.15 15.32
CA ASN A 54 -8.76 3.17 14.70
C ASN A 54 -8.72 3.17 13.15
N ARG A 55 -7.80 2.40 12.49
CA ARG A 55 -7.65 2.49 11.03
C ARG A 55 -7.14 1.25 10.30
N GLN A 56 -6.53 0.28 10.97
CA GLN A 56 -5.99 -0.93 10.32
C GLN A 56 -6.98 -2.09 10.48
N SER A 57 -7.29 -2.81 9.39
CA SER A 57 -8.39 -3.79 9.35
C SER A 57 -8.27 -4.89 10.41
N GLU A 58 -7.06 -5.40 10.62
CA GLU A 58 -6.81 -6.51 11.55
C GLU A 58 -6.24 -6.06 12.92
N ALA A 59 -6.19 -4.75 13.17
CA ALA A 59 -5.82 -4.22 14.47
C ALA A 59 -6.97 -4.39 15.49
N LEU A 60 -7.12 -5.59 15.99
CA LEU A 60 -8.08 -5.98 17.01
C LEU A 60 -7.37 -6.13 18.37
N TRP A 61 -8.10 -6.00 19.47
CA TRP A 61 -7.54 -6.22 20.81
C TRP A 61 -6.78 -7.56 20.93
N LYS A 62 -7.35 -8.64 20.36
CA LYS A 62 -6.74 -9.98 20.37
C LYS A 62 -5.46 -10.10 19.54
N ASN A 63 -5.25 -9.17 18.60
CA ASN A 63 -4.11 -9.19 17.68
C ASN A 63 -2.98 -8.26 18.13
N THR A 64 -3.15 -7.50 19.22
CA THR A 64 -2.10 -6.63 19.75
C THR A 64 -0.84 -7.41 20.08
N GLY A 65 0.31 -6.95 19.60
CA GLY A 65 1.62 -7.59 19.75
C GLY A 65 1.92 -8.68 18.71
N ARG A 66 0.98 -9.05 17.84
CA ARG A 66 1.20 -10.01 16.76
C ARG A 66 1.70 -9.31 15.49
N ALA A 67 2.55 -9.99 14.74
CA ALA A 67 3.08 -9.48 13.47
C ALA A 67 1.96 -9.20 12.46
N LYS A 68 1.97 -8.01 11.83
CA LYS A 68 0.90 -7.59 10.90
C LYS A 68 0.80 -8.51 9.70
N ALA A 69 1.92 -8.89 9.10
CA ALA A 69 1.94 -9.74 7.91
C ALA A 69 1.35 -11.14 8.20
N VAL A 70 1.63 -11.71 9.37
CA VAL A 70 1.09 -13.03 9.79
C VAL A 70 -0.41 -12.95 9.99
N VAL A 71 -0.89 -11.99 10.78
CA VAL A 71 -2.33 -11.84 11.08
C VAL A 71 -3.13 -11.54 9.81
N MET A 72 -2.58 -10.70 8.93
CA MET A 72 -3.22 -10.45 7.63
C MET A 72 -3.31 -11.73 6.80
N ALA A 73 -2.26 -12.55 6.76
CA ALA A 73 -2.29 -13.81 6.02
C ALA A 73 -3.37 -14.77 6.56
N GLU A 74 -3.53 -14.90 7.88
CA GLU A 74 -4.61 -15.66 8.50
C GLU A 74 -5.98 -15.15 8.03
N ARG A 75 -6.19 -13.84 8.08
CA ARG A 75 -7.43 -13.21 7.61
C ARG A 75 -7.72 -13.48 6.14
N LEU A 76 -6.73 -13.35 5.28
CA LEU A 76 -6.91 -13.57 3.85
C LEU A 76 -7.22 -15.02 3.51
N LYS A 77 -6.70 -15.99 4.27
CA LYS A 77 -7.07 -17.41 4.16
C LYS A 77 -8.52 -17.69 4.55
N GLU A 78 -9.09 -16.94 5.48
CA GLU A 78 -10.51 -17.04 5.81
C GLU A 78 -11.41 -16.47 4.70
N ILE A 79 -10.92 -15.49 3.94
CA ILE A 79 -11.64 -14.85 2.83
C ILE A 79 -11.54 -15.68 1.54
N HIS A 80 -10.33 -16.14 1.21
CA HIS A 80 -10.01 -16.88 0.00
C HIS A 80 -9.11 -18.08 0.39
N PRO A 81 -9.68 -19.27 0.70
CA PRO A 81 -8.91 -20.41 1.19
C PRO A 81 -7.79 -20.87 0.25
N ASP A 82 -7.99 -20.75 -1.06
CA ASP A 82 -7.04 -21.20 -2.09
C ASP A 82 -5.94 -20.19 -2.40
N ILE A 83 -6.04 -18.95 -1.88
CA ILE A 83 -5.02 -17.91 -2.14
C ILE A 83 -3.62 -18.38 -1.70
N ARG A 84 -2.63 -18.16 -2.56
CA ARG A 84 -1.23 -18.39 -2.21
C ARG A 84 -0.65 -17.15 -1.54
N LEU A 85 -0.05 -17.32 -0.36
CA LEU A 85 0.47 -16.20 0.44
C LEU A 85 1.96 -16.39 0.72
N TYR A 86 2.74 -15.34 0.45
CA TYR A 86 4.13 -15.20 0.86
C TYR A 86 4.20 -14.13 1.95
N VAL A 87 4.48 -14.55 3.18
CA VAL A 87 4.55 -13.65 4.35
C VAL A 87 5.99 -13.22 4.57
N ARG A 88 6.22 -11.91 4.66
CA ARG A 88 7.52 -11.30 4.88
C ARG A 88 7.45 -10.34 6.08
N GLU A 89 7.91 -10.82 7.24
CA GLU A 89 8.03 -10.04 8.47
C GLU A 89 9.34 -9.24 8.47
N GLU A 90 9.62 -8.57 7.37
CA GLU A 90 10.87 -7.87 7.12
C GLU A 90 10.63 -6.43 6.68
N LEU A 91 11.50 -5.53 7.09
CA LEU A 91 11.54 -4.17 6.56
C LEU A 91 12.10 -4.18 5.14
N TYR A 92 11.35 -3.62 4.19
CA TYR A 92 11.88 -3.32 2.87
C TYR A 92 12.73 -2.05 2.90
N ASN A 93 13.95 -2.14 2.43
CA ASN A 93 14.87 -1.02 2.19
C ASN A 93 15.90 -1.40 1.11
N ALA A 94 16.80 -0.49 0.76
CA ALA A 94 17.83 -0.72 -0.24
C ALA A 94 18.75 -1.93 0.07
N GLU A 95 19.00 -2.22 1.34
CA GLU A 95 19.88 -3.34 1.76
C GLU A 95 19.15 -4.69 1.66
N SER A 96 17.82 -4.71 1.89
CA SER A 96 17.01 -5.93 1.83
C SER A 96 16.39 -6.19 0.44
N ARG A 97 16.53 -5.26 -0.52
CA ARG A 97 15.90 -5.26 -1.86
C ARG A 97 15.95 -6.61 -2.56
N ASP A 98 17.14 -7.21 -2.64
CA ASP A 98 17.34 -8.45 -3.40
C ASP A 98 16.61 -9.67 -2.84
N ARG A 99 16.16 -9.62 -1.57
CA ARG A 99 15.32 -10.66 -0.98
C ARG A 99 13.89 -10.62 -1.50
N PHE A 100 13.43 -9.45 -1.94
CA PHE A 100 12.09 -9.22 -2.50
C PHE A 100 12.10 -9.24 -4.03
N PHE A 101 13.23 -8.89 -4.63
CA PHE A 101 13.41 -8.78 -6.06
C PHE A 101 14.66 -9.56 -6.49
N PRO A 102 14.63 -10.92 -6.50
CA PRO A 102 15.78 -11.74 -6.89
C PRO A 102 16.18 -11.47 -8.35
N SER A 103 17.48 -11.54 -8.62
CA SER A 103 18.03 -11.27 -9.94
C SER A 103 17.53 -12.30 -10.97
N GLY A 104 17.15 -11.83 -12.15
CA GLY A 104 16.70 -12.70 -13.25
C GLY A 104 15.25 -13.18 -13.13
N GLU A 105 14.50 -12.75 -12.12
CA GLU A 105 13.09 -13.09 -11.95
C GLU A 105 12.22 -11.83 -12.01
N GLN A 106 11.01 -11.97 -12.54
CA GLN A 106 9.93 -10.99 -12.39
C GLN A 106 8.94 -11.54 -11.34
N PRO A 107 9.16 -11.24 -10.05
CA PRO A 107 8.45 -11.92 -8.99
C PRO A 107 6.98 -11.50 -8.87
N TYR A 108 6.61 -10.32 -9.39
CA TYR A 108 5.28 -9.74 -9.23
C TYR A 108 4.71 -9.22 -10.55
N HIS A 109 3.41 -9.44 -10.77
CA HIS A 109 2.66 -8.81 -11.86
C HIS A 109 2.29 -7.36 -11.54
N PHE A 110 2.20 -7.01 -10.25
CA PHE A 110 1.92 -5.64 -9.77
C PHE A 110 2.43 -5.44 -8.35
N VAL A 111 2.77 -4.20 -8.01
CA VAL A 111 3.18 -3.80 -6.65
C VAL A 111 2.28 -2.69 -6.12
N ALA A 112 1.73 -2.89 -4.91
CA ALA A 112 1.05 -1.87 -4.11
C ALA A 112 2.03 -1.31 -3.07
N ASP A 113 2.41 -0.04 -3.23
CA ASP A 113 3.28 0.65 -2.29
C ASP A 113 2.45 1.44 -1.26
N CYS A 114 2.38 0.91 -0.05
CA CYS A 114 1.72 1.49 1.12
C CYS A 114 2.72 1.87 2.23
N ILE A 115 4.01 1.96 1.91
CA ILE A 115 5.08 2.33 2.84
C ILE A 115 4.95 3.81 3.21
N ASP A 116 5.19 4.18 4.47
CA ASP A 116 5.23 5.57 4.93
C ASP A 116 6.65 6.18 4.95
N LEU A 117 7.68 5.35 4.97
CA LEU A 117 9.08 5.76 5.00
C LEU A 117 9.53 6.22 3.59
N VAL A 118 9.85 7.51 3.44
CA VAL A 118 10.19 8.12 2.15
C VAL A 118 11.35 7.43 1.44
N SER A 119 12.43 7.10 2.15
CA SER A 119 13.59 6.43 1.55
C SER A 119 13.26 5.06 0.98
N CYS A 120 12.49 4.26 1.72
CA CYS A 120 12.05 2.93 1.28
C CYS A 120 11.07 3.01 0.11
N LYS A 121 10.13 3.97 0.16
CA LYS A 121 9.18 4.23 -0.92
C LYS A 121 9.89 4.65 -2.23
N LEU A 122 10.88 5.53 -2.15
CA LEU A 122 11.68 5.94 -3.31
C LEU A 122 12.45 4.77 -3.92
N ASP A 123 13.08 3.96 -3.08
CA ASP A 123 13.82 2.78 -3.51
C ASP A 123 12.91 1.75 -4.17
N LEU A 124 11.73 1.49 -3.59
CA LEU A 124 10.75 0.56 -4.14
C LEU A 124 10.24 1.00 -5.52
N ILE A 125 9.89 2.29 -5.67
CA ILE A 125 9.44 2.83 -6.96
C ILE A 125 10.53 2.73 -8.01
N GLN A 126 11.77 3.11 -7.66
CA GLN A 126 12.91 3.03 -8.57
C GLN A 126 13.18 1.58 -8.98
N THR A 127 13.21 0.65 -8.04
CA THR A 127 13.40 -0.79 -8.29
C THR A 127 12.34 -1.35 -9.24
N CYS A 128 11.07 -1.03 -9.00
CA CYS A 128 9.99 -1.49 -9.87
C CYS A 128 10.11 -0.90 -11.29
N ARG A 129 10.50 0.37 -11.42
CA ARG A 129 10.74 1.00 -12.73
C ARG A 129 11.90 0.36 -13.49
N GLU A 130 13.03 0.11 -12.83
CA GLU A 130 14.20 -0.54 -13.42
C GLU A 130 13.91 -1.99 -13.87
N ARG A 131 12.95 -2.65 -13.21
CA ARG A 131 12.54 -4.03 -13.51
C ARG A 131 11.25 -4.13 -14.33
N GLU A 132 10.71 -3.01 -14.78
CA GLU A 132 9.47 -2.94 -15.58
C GLU A 132 8.26 -3.59 -14.87
N ILE A 133 8.24 -3.57 -13.53
CA ILE A 133 7.12 -4.06 -12.71
C ILE A 133 6.13 -2.90 -12.49
N PRO A 134 4.85 -3.06 -12.86
CA PRO A 134 3.83 -2.06 -12.59
C PRO A 134 3.68 -1.79 -11.09
N ILE A 135 3.60 -0.52 -10.71
CA ILE A 135 3.49 -0.10 -9.32
C ILE A 135 2.56 1.11 -9.17
N ILE A 136 1.76 1.11 -8.11
CA ILE A 136 1.00 2.28 -7.65
C ILE A 136 1.30 2.56 -6.19
N SER A 137 1.42 3.85 -5.82
CA SER A 137 1.76 4.26 -4.45
C SER A 137 0.65 5.06 -3.78
N SER A 138 0.42 4.81 -2.50
CA SER A 138 -0.38 5.72 -1.66
C SER A 138 0.45 6.92 -1.23
N MET A 139 -0.11 8.13 -1.38
CA MET A 139 0.44 9.34 -0.77
C MET A 139 -0.13 9.54 0.63
N GLY A 140 0.01 10.73 1.21
CA GLY A 140 -0.38 11.00 2.59
C GLY A 140 -1.89 10.90 2.83
N THR A 141 -2.31 10.04 3.76
CA THR A 141 -3.69 9.88 4.21
C THR A 141 -3.92 10.44 5.63
N GLY A 142 -2.85 10.83 6.32
CA GLY A 142 -2.93 11.41 7.66
C GLY A 142 -3.47 12.84 7.66
N ASN A 143 -4.14 13.21 8.76
CA ASN A 143 -4.71 14.55 9.00
C ASN A 143 -5.77 14.98 7.96
N LYS A 144 -6.46 14.02 7.35
CA LYS A 144 -7.52 14.22 6.38
C LYS A 144 -8.81 13.57 6.88
N LYS A 145 -9.96 14.13 6.49
CA LYS A 145 -11.28 13.68 6.94
C LYS A 145 -12.25 13.36 5.81
N ASP A 146 -12.01 13.88 4.61
CA ASP A 146 -12.91 13.70 3.47
C ASP A 146 -12.35 12.66 2.49
N ALA A 147 -12.87 11.43 2.59
CA ALA A 147 -12.48 10.35 1.71
C ALA A 147 -12.95 10.57 0.25
N SER A 148 -13.99 11.39 0.01
CA SER A 148 -14.50 11.66 -1.33
C SER A 148 -13.53 12.46 -2.21
N LEU A 149 -12.54 13.10 -1.60
CA LEU A 149 -11.47 13.83 -2.30
C LEU A 149 -10.31 12.95 -2.75
N LEU A 150 -10.27 11.69 -2.30
CA LEU A 150 -9.24 10.74 -2.75
C LEU A 150 -9.42 10.43 -4.24
N ARG A 151 -8.31 10.39 -4.96
CA ARG A 151 -8.29 10.07 -6.40
C ARG A 151 -7.00 9.41 -6.83
N ILE A 152 -7.08 8.67 -7.93
CA ILE A 152 -5.93 8.12 -8.65
C ILE A 152 -5.49 9.14 -9.69
N THR A 153 -4.21 9.45 -9.75
CA THR A 153 -3.64 10.40 -10.71
C THR A 153 -2.13 10.17 -10.90
N ASP A 154 -1.55 10.87 -11.85
CA ASP A 154 -0.09 10.99 -11.94
C ASP A 154 0.45 11.89 -10.82
N LEU A 155 1.60 11.52 -10.26
CA LEU A 155 2.25 12.27 -9.19
C LEU A 155 2.56 13.72 -9.58
N SER A 156 2.84 13.98 -10.86
CA SER A 156 3.08 15.34 -11.38
C SER A 156 1.88 16.26 -11.22
N ASN A 157 0.65 15.71 -11.21
CA ASN A 157 -0.61 16.44 -11.08
C ASN A 157 -1.07 16.62 -9.61
N THR A 158 -0.28 16.15 -8.63
CA THR A 158 -0.66 16.26 -7.21
C THR A 158 -0.38 17.65 -6.63
N TYR A 159 -1.18 18.07 -5.68
CA TYR A 159 -1.04 19.32 -4.92
C TYR A 159 -1.62 19.18 -3.50
N GLY A 160 -1.31 20.11 -2.59
CA GLY A 160 -1.85 20.09 -1.22
C GLY A 160 -1.32 18.98 -0.30
N ASP A 161 -0.55 18.01 -0.81
CA ASP A 161 -0.02 16.88 -0.06
C ASP A 161 1.50 17.00 0.15
N ALA A 162 1.94 16.99 1.42
CA ALA A 162 3.34 17.18 1.78
C ALA A 162 4.22 15.99 1.33
N LEU A 163 3.71 14.74 1.46
CA LEU A 163 4.43 13.55 1.02
C LEU A 163 4.57 13.55 -0.51
N ALA A 164 3.48 13.80 -1.24
CA ALA A 164 3.52 13.88 -2.68
C ALA A 164 4.50 14.95 -3.20
N ARG A 165 4.60 16.09 -2.51
CA ARG A 165 5.58 17.14 -2.84
C ARG A 165 7.02 16.66 -2.70
N VAL A 166 7.33 15.93 -1.63
CA VAL A 166 8.66 15.33 -1.42
C VAL A 166 8.93 14.27 -2.48
N MET A 167 7.99 13.36 -2.71
CA MET A 167 8.13 12.29 -3.69
C MET A 167 8.35 12.83 -5.10
N ARG A 168 7.58 13.85 -5.55
CA ARG A 168 7.78 14.50 -6.84
C ARG A 168 9.20 15.05 -7.02
N LYS A 169 9.71 15.76 -6.00
CA LYS A 169 11.06 16.32 -6.04
C LYS A 169 12.11 15.23 -6.17
N GLU A 170 12.03 14.24 -5.30
CA GLU A 170 13.02 13.18 -5.20
C GLU A 170 12.99 12.19 -6.40
N LEU A 171 11.81 11.85 -6.91
CA LEU A 171 11.67 10.99 -8.08
C LEU A 171 12.13 11.71 -9.35
N ARG A 172 11.81 13.00 -9.50
CA ARG A 172 12.31 13.80 -10.64
C ARG A 172 13.84 13.87 -10.64
N ALA A 173 14.48 14.01 -9.48
CA ALA A 173 15.94 13.97 -9.37
C ALA A 173 16.55 12.61 -9.77
N ARG A 174 15.74 11.54 -9.81
CA ARG A 174 16.10 10.19 -10.26
C ARG A 174 15.65 9.90 -11.70
N GLY A 175 15.19 10.91 -12.44
CA GLY A 175 14.72 10.76 -13.82
C GLY A 175 13.32 10.13 -13.93
N ILE A 176 12.56 10.02 -12.83
CA ILE A 176 11.20 9.49 -12.81
C ILE A 176 10.22 10.66 -12.73
N GLU A 177 9.68 11.05 -13.88
CA GLU A 177 8.76 12.19 -13.99
C GLU A 177 7.29 11.80 -13.74
N HIS A 178 6.93 10.57 -14.14
CA HIS A 178 5.57 10.05 -14.09
C HIS A 178 5.47 8.84 -13.16
N HIS A 179 4.51 8.87 -12.24
CA HIS A 179 4.22 7.78 -11.33
C HIS A 179 2.76 7.83 -10.88
N THR A 180 2.05 6.70 -10.97
CA THR A 180 0.65 6.61 -10.58
C THR A 180 0.52 6.55 -9.06
N VAL A 181 -0.34 7.42 -8.51
CA VAL A 181 -0.55 7.52 -7.07
C VAL A 181 -2.03 7.65 -6.69
N VAL A 182 -2.36 7.19 -5.48
CA VAL A 182 -3.58 7.60 -4.77
C VAL A 182 -3.22 8.76 -3.86
N PHE A 183 -3.91 9.88 -4.00
CA PHE A 183 -3.70 11.06 -3.15
C PHE A 183 -5.01 11.80 -2.89
N SER A 184 -5.00 12.68 -1.90
CA SER A 184 -6.08 13.64 -1.62
C SER A 184 -5.52 15.06 -1.67
N PRO A 185 -6.16 16.01 -2.38
CA PRO A 185 -5.79 17.43 -2.37
C PRO A 185 -6.25 18.16 -1.09
N GLU A 186 -6.95 17.47 -0.19
CA GLU A 186 -7.43 18.05 1.06
C GLU A 186 -6.25 18.62 1.87
N GLU A 187 -6.38 19.85 2.34
CA GLU A 187 -5.40 20.46 3.22
C GLU A 187 -5.38 19.72 4.57
N PRO A 188 -4.19 19.33 5.07
CA PRO A 188 -4.10 18.60 6.33
C PRO A 188 -4.64 19.44 7.51
N ILE A 189 -5.54 18.86 8.29
CA ILE A 189 -6.02 19.45 9.53
C ILE A 189 -4.89 19.37 10.56
N GLN A 190 -4.72 20.43 11.36
CA GLN A 190 -3.80 20.36 12.49
C GLN A 190 -4.48 19.55 13.62
N PRO A 191 -3.96 18.34 13.97
CA PRO A 191 -4.54 17.58 15.06
C PRO A 191 -4.29 18.28 16.38
N LEU A 192 -5.24 18.15 17.32
CA LEU A 192 -4.98 18.50 18.71
C LEU A 192 -3.87 17.57 19.22
N GLN A 193 -2.75 18.16 19.63
CA GLN A 193 -1.60 17.40 20.13
C GLN A 193 -1.93 16.92 21.55
N THR A 194 -2.27 15.65 21.69
CA THR A 194 -2.52 14.99 22.98
C THR A 194 -1.35 14.14 23.44
N GLU A 195 -0.38 13.88 22.54
CA GLU A 195 0.78 13.02 22.80
C GLU A 195 2.08 13.71 22.36
N THR A 196 3.17 13.40 23.04
CA THR A 196 4.50 13.86 22.64
C THR A 196 4.92 13.13 21.35
N PRO A 197 5.27 13.84 20.27
CA PRO A 197 5.72 13.22 19.04
C PRO A 197 6.99 12.39 19.28
N PRO A 198 7.14 11.24 18.59
CA PRO A 198 8.39 10.48 18.62
C PRO A 198 9.59 11.32 18.16
N PRO A 199 10.82 10.99 18.58
CA PRO A 199 12.03 11.67 18.15
C PRO A 199 12.09 11.79 16.60
N GLY A 200 12.38 13.00 16.10
CA GLY A 200 12.46 13.28 14.65
C GLY A 200 11.14 13.59 13.97
N ARG A 201 9.99 13.49 14.64
CA ARG A 201 8.68 13.89 14.11
C ARG A 201 8.18 15.17 14.78
N ARG A 202 7.58 16.07 13.99
CA ARG A 202 7.01 17.34 14.50
C ARG A 202 5.63 17.17 15.15
N SER A 203 4.90 16.14 14.77
CA SER A 203 3.55 15.82 15.28
C SER A 203 3.24 14.34 15.06
N VAL A 204 2.26 13.83 15.80
CA VAL A 204 1.65 12.53 15.53
C VAL A 204 0.46 12.78 14.58
N PRO A 205 0.49 12.30 13.32
CA PRO A 205 -0.63 12.51 12.42
C PRO A 205 -1.86 11.72 12.88
N GLY A 206 -3.00 12.38 12.93
CA GLY A 206 -4.29 11.72 13.11
C GLY A 206 -4.69 10.96 11.85
N SER A 207 -5.41 9.85 11.97
CA SER A 207 -5.91 9.10 10.82
C SER A 207 -7.34 8.61 11.10
N LEU A 208 -8.16 8.60 10.05
CA LEU A 208 -9.54 8.14 10.08
C LEU A 208 -9.69 6.92 9.19
N VAL A 209 -10.40 5.91 9.68
CA VAL A 209 -10.52 4.61 8.99
C VAL A 209 -11.07 4.78 7.57
N TRP A 210 -12.09 5.59 7.36
CA TRP A 210 -12.69 5.74 6.03
C TRP A 210 -11.74 6.40 5.02
N VAL A 211 -10.82 7.27 5.44
CA VAL A 211 -9.82 7.86 4.53
C VAL A 211 -8.78 6.83 4.14
N THR A 212 -8.22 6.12 5.12
CA THR A 212 -7.18 5.11 4.85
C THR A 212 -7.75 3.90 4.12
N ALA A 213 -8.96 3.44 4.48
CA ALA A 213 -9.61 2.32 3.81
C ALA A 213 -9.96 2.65 2.35
N THR A 214 -10.53 3.84 2.09
CA THR A 214 -10.82 4.26 0.71
C THR A 214 -9.55 4.36 -0.14
N ALA A 215 -8.43 4.85 0.42
CA ALA A 215 -7.16 4.83 -0.29
C ALA A 215 -6.72 3.40 -0.64
N GLY A 216 -6.86 2.44 0.27
CA GLY A 216 -6.59 1.02 0.03
C GLY A 216 -7.50 0.42 -1.05
N MET A 217 -8.80 0.76 -1.04
CA MET A 217 -9.76 0.34 -2.06
C MET A 217 -9.42 0.92 -3.45
N LEU A 218 -9.00 2.18 -3.54
CA LEU A 218 -8.57 2.80 -4.80
C LEU A 218 -7.29 2.16 -5.35
N LEU A 219 -6.34 1.81 -4.50
CA LEU A 219 -5.15 1.04 -4.91
C LEU A 219 -5.56 -0.31 -5.51
N SER A 220 -6.38 -1.07 -4.79
CA SER A 220 -6.84 -2.39 -5.26
C SER A 220 -7.66 -2.29 -6.55
N GLN A 221 -8.54 -1.30 -6.67
CA GLN A 221 -9.29 -1.02 -7.91
C GLN A 221 -8.34 -0.80 -9.09
N HIS A 222 -7.34 0.07 -8.93
CA HIS A 222 -6.38 0.35 -10.01
C HIS A 222 -5.61 -0.90 -10.41
N ILE A 223 -5.13 -1.67 -9.45
CA ILE A 223 -4.38 -2.91 -9.69
C ILE A 223 -5.23 -3.91 -10.46
N VAL A 224 -6.43 -4.21 -9.97
CA VAL A 224 -7.34 -5.17 -10.60
C VAL A 224 -7.69 -4.76 -12.03
N LEU A 225 -8.08 -3.49 -12.24
CA LEU A 225 -8.43 -3.00 -13.58
C LEU A 225 -7.21 -2.96 -14.51
N SER A 226 -6.01 -2.68 -14.00
CA SER A 226 -4.79 -2.72 -14.81
C SER A 226 -4.45 -4.14 -15.23
N LEU A 227 -4.56 -5.13 -14.34
CA LEU A 227 -4.25 -6.53 -14.65
C LEU A 227 -5.19 -7.11 -15.73
N ILE A 228 -6.48 -6.81 -15.66
CA ILE A 228 -7.45 -7.33 -16.65
C ILE A 228 -7.44 -6.58 -17.98
N ASN A 229 -6.86 -5.38 -18.06
CA ASN A 229 -6.79 -4.56 -19.28
C ASN A 229 -5.41 -4.63 -19.98
N GLN A 230 -4.48 -5.44 -19.49
CA GLN A 230 -3.15 -5.66 -20.11
C GLN A 230 -3.24 -6.64 -21.30
N LYS A 231 -4.07 -6.34 -22.32
CA LYS A 231 -4.12 -7.08 -23.57
C LYS A 231 -3.55 -6.26 -24.71
#